data_657a38e6df28786640a875e0bd0a762b
#
_entry.id   657a38e6df28786640a875e0bd0a762b
#
_cell.length_a   1.000
_cell.length_b   1.000
_cell.length_c   1.000
_cell.angle_alpha   90.00
_cell.angle_beta   90.00
_cell.angle_gamma   90.00
#
_symmetry.space_group_name_H-M   'P 1'
#
loop_
_entity.id
_entity.type
_entity.pdbx_description
1 polymer ?
#
loop_
_entity_poly.entity_id
_entity_poly.type
_entity_poly.pdbx_seq_one_letter_code
_entity_poly.pdbx_strand_id
1 'polypeptide(L)'
;PVDVQLDKDDKTMVQPDVFILCDQRKNVGRCIYGAPDMVIEVTSPSTRKKDFGKKLEKYADAGVREYWIVDAENQKVIVYDLGEDFGENMDLVIYGMDGKVPVAIYGGECKIDFEEIVSSVANI
;
A
#
# COMPACT_ATOMS: atom_id res chain seq x y z
N PRO A 1 5.31 9.64 10.76
CA PRO A 1 5.61 8.64 9.73
C PRO A 1 6.76 7.75 10.14
N VAL A 2 6.76 6.53 9.64
CA VAL A 2 7.78 5.53 9.95
C VAL A 2 8.68 5.33 8.73
N ASP A 3 9.99 5.36 8.96
CA ASP A 3 10.95 5.09 7.90
C ASP A 3 11.03 3.59 7.60
N VAL A 4 10.96 3.25 6.33
CA VAL A 4 11.10 1.88 5.84
C VAL A 4 12.30 1.82 4.90
N GLN A 5 13.31 1.04 5.30
CA GLN A 5 14.50 0.78 4.48
C GLN A 5 14.21 -0.43 3.60
N LEU A 6 13.72 -0.15 2.41
CA LEU A 6 12.98 -1.11 1.60
C LEU A 6 13.84 -2.27 1.09
N ASP A 7 15.00 -1.96 0.54
CA ASP A 7 15.86 -2.96 -0.13
C ASP A 7 17.00 -3.47 0.75
N LYS A 8 16.95 -3.20 2.06
CA LYS A 8 18.04 -3.54 2.99
C LYS A 8 19.39 -2.95 2.57
N ASP A 9 19.35 -1.81 1.89
CA ASP A 9 20.52 -1.02 1.56
C ASP A 9 20.39 0.37 2.19
N ASP A 10 21.41 1.20 2.07
CA ASP A 10 21.41 2.55 2.65
C ASP A 10 20.79 3.60 1.70
N LYS A 11 20.20 3.17 0.58
CA LYS A 11 19.79 4.06 -0.51
C LYS A 11 18.29 4.18 -0.67
N THR A 12 17.53 3.14 -0.33
CA THR A 12 16.08 3.10 -0.59
C THR A 12 15.30 3.22 0.71
N MET A 13 15.02 4.47 1.09
CA MET A 13 14.21 4.80 2.26
C MET A 13 12.88 5.40 1.82
N VAL A 14 11.78 4.88 2.33
CA VAL A 14 10.43 5.37 2.06
C VAL A 14 9.67 5.60 3.36
N GLN A 15 8.63 6.43 3.29
CA GLN A 15 7.72 6.67 4.41
C GLN A 15 6.29 6.42 3.93
N PRO A 16 5.83 5.15 3.90
CA PRO A 16 4.47 4.85 3.46
C PRO A 16 3.42 5.52 4.37
N ASP A 17 2.29 5.92 3.80
CA ASP A 17 1.20 6.48 4.59
C ASP A 17 0.65 5.45 5.57
N VAL A 18 0.44 4.21 5.11
CA VAL A 18 0.04 3.08 5.95
C VAL A 18 0.75 1.82 5.45
N PHE A 19 1.15 0.96 6.37
CA PHE A 19 1.69 -0.35 5.99
C PHE A 19 1.32 -1.42 7.02
N ILE A 20 1.35 -2.68 6.57
CA ILE A 20 1.17 -3.85 7.44
C ILE A 20 2.45 -4.67 7.41
N LEU A 21 2.96 -4.95 8.59
CA LEU A 21 4.19 -5.71 8.78
C LEU A 21 3.88 -6.99 9.56
N CYS A 22 3.96 -8.13 8.90
CA CYS A 22 3.70 -9.43 9.54
C CYS A 22 4.93 -9.96 10.29
N ASP A 23 6.13 -9.70 9.78
CA ASP A 23 7.38 -10.13 10.42
C ASP A 23 7.96 -9.00 11.28
N GLN A 24 7.71 -9.05 12.58
CA GLN A 24 8.15 -8.03 13.53
C GLN A 24 9.66 -7.95 13.71
N ARG A 25 10.42 -8.95 13.26
CA ARG A 25 11.89 -8.93 13.28
C ARG A 25 12.43 -7.83 12.36
N LYS A 26 11.66 -7.40 11.36
CA LYS A 26 12.01 -6.27 10.49
C LYS A 26 11.96 -4.92 11.19
N ASN A 27 11.28 -4.85 12.32
CA ASN A 27 11.25 -3.63 13.13
C ASN A 27 12.53 -3.57 14.01
N VAL A 28 13.50 -2.76 13.58
CA VAL A 28 14.78 -2.63 14.29
C VAL A 28 14.84 -1.39 15.18
N GLY A 29 13.70 -0.77 15.46
CA GLY A 29 13.57 0.38 16.36
C GLY A 29 13.69 1.72 15.65
N ARG A 30 14.80 1.98 14.97
CA ARG A 30 15.01 3.22 14.21
C ARG A 30 14.24 3.28 12.89
N CYS A 31 13.94 2.12 12.31
CA CYS A 31 13.18 1.99 11.06
C CYS A 31 12.66 0.57 10.90
N ILE A 32 11.89 0.34 9.84
CA ILE A 32 11.57 -1.00 9.37
C ILE A 32 12.65 -1.40 8.35
N TYR A 33 13.29 -2.53 8.56
CA TYR A 33 14.37 -3.02 7.70
C TYR A 33 13.87 -4.16 6.82
N GLY A 34 13.63 -3.87 5.56
CA GLY A 34 13.05 -4.77 4.58
C GLY A 34 11.62 -4.38 4.21
N ALA A 35 11.05 -5.09 3.24
CA ALA A 35 9.73 -4.78 2.71
C ALA A 35 8.60 -5.14 3.70
N PRO A 36 7.63 -4.25 3.93
CA PRO A 36 6.36 -4.62 4.58
C PRO A 36 5.58 -5.59 3.69
N ASP A 37 4.57 -6.23 4.25
CA ASP A 37 3.71 -7.15 3.51
C ASP A 37 2.69 -6.42 2.65
N MET A 38 2.20 -5.28 3.13
CA MET A 38 1.22 -4.45 2.44
C MET A 38 1.56 -2.99 2.66
N VAL A 39 1.37 -2.18 1.62
CA VAL A 39 1.55 -0.73 1.66
C VAL A 39 0.32 -0.04 1.09
N ILE A 40 -0.14 1.00 1.76
CA ILE A 40 -1.21 1.88 1.28
C ILE A 40 -0.65 3.29 1.14
N GLU A 41 -0.77 3.87 -0.04
CA GLU A 41 -0.42 5.25 -0.32
C GLU A 41 -1.68 6.03 -0.69
N VAL A 42 -1.87 7.19 -0.07
CA VAL A 42 -2.94 8.12 -0.44
C VAL A 42 -2.37 9.06 -1.48
N THR A 43 -2.89 8.98 -2.69
CA THR A 43 -2.37 9.77 -3.80
C THR A 43 -3.02 11.16 -3.88
N SER A 44 -2.28 12.11 -4.42
CA SER A 44 -2.74 13.46 -4.72
C SER A 44 -2.36 13.81 -6.16
N PRO A 45 -2.90 14.90 -6.75
CA PRO A 45 -2.50 15.32 -8.09
C PRO A 45 -0.98 15.49 -8.24
N SER A 46 -0.30 15.97 -7.20
CA SER A 46 1.14 16.19 -7.25
C SER A 46 1.98 14.92 -7.14
N THR A 47 1.45 13.86 -6.50
CA THR A 47 2.19 12.61 -6.28
C THR A 47 1.71 11.46 -7.17
N ARG A 48 0.61 11.65 -7.89
CA ARG A 48 -0.06 10.60 -8.68
C ARG A 48 0.89 9.84 -9.62
N LYS A 49 1.71 10.56 -10.36
CA LYS A 49 2.65 9.96 -11.31
C LYS A 49 3.67 9.07 -10.62
N LYS A 50 4.17 9.46 -9.46
CA LYS A 50 5.11 8.67 -8.66
C LYS A 50 4.44 7.44 -8.06
N ASP A 51 3.23 7.60 -7.54
CA ASP A 51 2.51 6.52 -6.86
C ASP A 51 2.15 5.40 -7.83
N PHE A 52 1.71 5.73 -9.05
CA PHE A 52 1.36 4.76 -10.09
C PHE A 52 2.56 4.25 -10.91
N GLY A 53 3.69 4.90 -10.83
CA GLY A 53 4.88 4.54 -11.60
C GLY A 53 6.02 4.04 -10.74
N LYS A 54 6.91 4.97 -10.38
CA LYS A 54 8.17 4.65 -9.71
C LYS A 54 8.00 3.97 -8.35
N LYS A 55 7.02 4.39 -7.55
CA LYS A 55 6.75 3.76 -6.25
C LYS A 55 6.21 2.34 -6.41
N LEU A 56 5.30 2.12 -7.36
CA LEU A 56 4.79 0.78 -7.66
C LEU A 56 5.94 -0.18 -8.00
N GLU A 57 6.84 0.25 -8.89
CA GLU A 57 8.01 -0.54 -9.27
C GLU A 57 8.91 -0.84 -8.07
N LYS A 58 9.19 0.16 -7.23
CA LYS A 58 10.02 0.01 -6.05
C LYS A 58 9.44 -0.97 -5.04
N TYR A 59 8.16 -0.85 -4.74
CA TYR A 59 7.51 -1.74 -3.79
C TYR A 59 7.45 -3.17 -4.31
N ALA A 60 7.18 -3.34 -5.58
CA ALA A 60 7.14 -4.66 -6.21
C ALA A 60 8.51 -5.34 -6.21
N ASP A 61 9.57 -4.62 -6.61
CA ASP A 61 10.94 -5.14 -6.64
C ASP A 61 11.44 -5.51 -5.24
N ALA A 62 10.99 -4.81 -4.21
CA ALA A 62 11.38 -5.08 -2.83
C ALA A 62 10.65 -6.25 -2.19
N GLY A 63 9.58 -6.75 -2.81
CA GLY A 63 8.83 -7.90 -2.32
C GLY A 63 7.57 -7.57 -1.52
N VAL A 64 7.04 -6.36 -1.63
CA VAL A 64 5.72 -6.01 -1.08
C VAL A 64 4.67 -6.85 -1.81
N ARG A 65 3.83 -7.57 -1.06
CA ARG A 65 2.83 -8.47 -1.65
C ARG A 65 1.58 -7.77 -2.14
N GLU A 66 1.21 -6.67 -1.50
CA GLU A 66 -0.01 -5.95 -1.81
C GLU A 66 0.23 -4.45 -1.72
N TYR A 67 -0.13 -3.71 -2.77
CA TYR A 67 0.04 -2.27 -2.82
C TYR A 67 -1.28 -1.60 -3.21
N TRP A 68 -1.76 -0.71 -2.34
CA TRP A 68 -3.00 0.02 -2.55
C TRP A 68 -2.70 1.49 -2.81
N ILE A 69 -3.37 2.05 -3.80
CA ILE A 69 -3.40 3.49 -4.03
C ILE A 69 -4.81 3.98 -3.76
N VAL A 70 -4.96 4.83 -2.75
CA VAL A 70 -6.24 5.46 -2.43
C VAL A 70 -6.30 6.81 -3.13
N ASP A 71 -7.17 6.91 -4.13
CA ASP A 71 -7.37 8.11 -4.93
C ASP A 71 -8.67 8.80 -4.49
N ALA A 72 -8.55 9.66 -3.50
CA ALA A 72 -9.71 10.33 -2.91
C ALA A 72 -10.36 11.32 -3.88
N GLU A 73 -9.58 11.95 -4.74
CA GLU A 73 -10.09 12.90 -5.75
C GLU A 73 -11.05 12.22 -6.73
N ASN A 74 -10.70 11.03 -7.20
CA ASN A 74 -11.52 10.25 -8.14
C ASN A 74 -12.40 9.21 -7.45
N GLN A 75 -12.40 9.15 -6.12
CA GLN A 75 -13.19 8.22 -5.30
C GLN A 75 -12.95 6.76 -5.68
N LYS A 76 -11.68 6.39 -5.81
CA LYS A 76 -11.26 5.04 -6.20
C LYS A 76 -10.16 4.49 -5.30
N VAL A 77 -10.16 3.18 -5.13
CA VAL A 77 -9.10 2.44 -4.48
C VAL A 77 -8.55 1.44 -5.49
N ILE A 78 -7.29 1.57 -5.83
CA ILE A 78 -6.62 0.71 -6.79
C ILE A 78 -5.78 -0.29 -5.99
N VAL A 79 -6.10 -1.58 -6.13
CA VAL A 79 -5.42 -2.67 -5.42
C VAL A 79 -4.56 -3.44 -6.40
N TYR A 80 -3.25 -3.43 -6.15
CA TYR A 80 -2.29 -4.25 -6.87
C TYR A 80 -1.94 -5.47 -6.02
N ASP A 81 -2.26 -6.66 -6.52
CA ASP A 81 -1.75 -7.90 -5.96
C ASP A 81 -0.42 -8.20 -6.67
N LEU A 82 0.68 -7.97 -5.97
CA LEU A 82 2.00 -8.10 -6.54
C LEU A 82 2.50 -9.55 -6.49
N GLY A 83 1.92 -10.38 -5.60
CA GLY A 83 2.25 -11.79 -5.50
C GLY A 83 3.73 -12.04 -5.25
N GLU A 84 4.19 -13.24 -5.66
CA GLU A 84 5.61 -13.60 -5.61
C GLU A 84 6.32 -13.31 -6.95
N ASP A 85 5.56 -13.19 -8.04
CA ASP A 85 6.07 -13.06 -9.40
C ASP A 85 5.65 -11.71 -10.02
N PHE A 86 6.31 -10.64 -9.60
CA PHE A 86 6.05 -9.32 -10.17
C PHE A 86 6.33 -9.31 -11.68
N GLY A 87 5.37 -8.77 -12.43
CA GLY A 87 5.50 -8.55 -13.87
C GLY A 87 4.87 -9.62 -14.75
N GLU A 88 4.73 -10.85 -14.27
CA GLU A 88 4.08 -11.93 -15.05
C GLU A 88 2.63 -12.16 -14.62
N ASN A 89 2.31 -11.97 -13.34
CA ASN A 89 0.99 -12.28 -12.79
C ASN A 89 0.46 -11.17 -11.86
N MET A 90 0.78 -9.92 -12.14
CA MET A 90 0.25 -8.81 -11.35
C MET A 90 -1.23 -8.61 -11.65
N ASP A 91 -2.06 -8.79 -10.63
CA ASP A 91 -3.48 -8.52 -10.71
C ASP A 91 -3.79 -7.11 -10.20
N LEU A 92 -4.65 -6.42 -10.93
CA LEU A 92 -5.12 -5.09 -10.61
C LEU A 92 -6.64 -5.10 -10.49
N VAL A 93 -7.16 -4.63 -9.35
CA VAL A 93 -8.60 -4.44 -9.17
C VAL A 93 -8.86 -3.00 -8.73
N ILE A 94 -9.87 -2.37 -9.32
CA ILE A 94 -10.28 -1.01 -8.97
C ILE A 94 -11.62 -1.09 -8.24
N TYR A 95 -11.65 -0.53 -7.03
CA TYR A 95 -12.86 -0.43 -6.20
C TYR A 95 -13.30 1.02 -6.09
N GLY A 96 -14.60 1.24 -5.89
CA GLY A 96 -15.12 2.54 -5.45
C GLY A 96 -14.89 2.73 -3.95
N MET A 97 -15.04 3.97 -3.48
CA MET A 97 -14.91 4.29 -2.04
C MET A 97 -16.27 4.23 -1.32
N ASP A 98 -17.22 3.51 -1.87
CA ASP A 98 -18.59 3.35 -1.36
C ASP A 98 -18.85 2.00 -0.71
N GLY A 99 -17.80 1.26 -0.39
CA GLY A 99 -17.94 -0.07 0.17
C GLY A 99 -16.69 -0.61 0.83
N LYS A 100 -16.67 -1.93 0.97
CA LYS A 100 -15.60 -2.67 1.63
C LYS A 100 -14.63 -3.24 0.60
N VAL A 101 -13.33 -3.06 0.88
CA VAL A 101 -12.27 -3.60 0.03
C VAL A 101 -11.54 -4.71 0.78
N PRO A 102 -11.47 -5.93 0.20
CA PRO A 102 -10.82 -7.05 0.89
C PRO A 102 -9.29 -6.89 0.88
N VAL A 103 -8.68 -7.29 2.00
CA VAL A 103 -7.22 -7.32 2.14
C VAL A 103 -6.71 -8.70 1.75
N ALA A 104 -6.04 -8.82 0.60
CA ALA A 104 -5.66 -10.10 0.01
C ALA A 104 -4.65 -10.88 0.84
N ILE A 105 -3.73 -10.22 1.55
CA ILE A 105 -2.74 -10.88 2.42
C ILE A 105 -3.40 -11.66 3.57
N TYR A 106 -4.66 -11.37 3.89
CA TYR A 106 -5.47 -12.08 4.89
C TYR A 106 -6.55 -12.94 4.24
N GLY A 107 -6.40 -13.33 2.97
CA GLY A 107 -7.35 -14.19 2.27
C GLY A 107 -8.71 -13.56 2.01
N GLY A 108 -8.81 -12.24 2.12
CA GLY A 108 -10.07 -11.52 1.92
C GLY A 108 -11.01 -11.52 3.13
N GLU A 109 -10.64 -12.14 4.25
CA GLU A 109 -11.44 -12.13 5.48
C GLU A 109 -11.42 -10.76 6.17
N CYS A 110 -10.31 -10.05 6.08
CA CYS A 110 -10.19 -8.68 6.56
C CYS A 110 -10.58 -7.72 5.43
N LYS A 111 -11.45 -6.76 5.73
CA LYS A 111 -11.92 -5.76 4.76
C LYS A 111 -11.81 -4.38 5.35
N ILE A 112 -11.44 -3.40 4.52
CA ILE A 112 -11.45 -2.00 4.90
C ILE A 112 -12.71 -1.35 4.37
N ASP A 113 -13.51 -0.75 5.25
CA ASP A 113 -14.77 -0.11 4.92
C ASP A 113 -14.52 1.38 4.62
N PHE A 114 -14.41 1.71 3.34
CA PHE A 114 -14.17 3.08 2.90
C PHE A 114 -15.39 3.98 3.05
N GLU A 115 -16.61 3.42 2.98
CA GLU A 115 -17.82 4.18 3.23
C GLU A 115 -17.85 4.72 4.66
N GLU A 116 -17.50 3.90 5.63
CA GLU A 116 -17.41 4.29 7.04
C GLU A 116 -16.34 5.37 7.25
N ILE A 117 -15.15 5.21 6.63
CA ILE A 117 -14.06 6.17 6.73
C ILE A 117 -14.47 7.52 6.11
N VAL A 118 -15.05 7.52 4.93
CA VAL A 118 -15.52 8.73 4.25
C VAL A 118 -16.60 9.44 5.06
N SER A 119 -17.56 8.68 5.61
CA SER A 119 -18.62 9.22 6.48
C SER A 119 -18.04 9.86 7.75
N SER A 120 -17.03 9.23 8.35
CA SER A 120 -16.37 9.78 9.54
C SER A 120 -15.66 11.10 9.25
N VAL A 121 -14.99 11.20 8.13
CA VAL A 121 -14.29 12.44 7.70
C VAL A 121 -15.31 13.53 7.37
N ALA A 122 -16.41 13.21 6.72
CA ALA A 122 -17.45 14.17 6.35
C ALA A 122 -18.14 14.82 7.57
N ASN A 123 -18.07 14.17 8.73
CA ASN A 123 -18.68 14.65 9.98
C ASN A 123 -17.72 15.48 10.84
N ILE A 124 -16.51 15.73 10.38
CA ILE A 124 -15.55 16.61 11.03
C ILE A 124 -15.76 18.04 10.55
#